data_9d3bf88fdd27572f91c7cacaa6055a2d
#
_entry.id   9d3bf88fdd27572f91c7cacaa6055a2d
#
_cell.length_a   1.000
_cell.length_b   1.000
_cell.length_c   1.000
_cell.angle_alpha   90.00
_cell.angle_beta   90.00
_cell.angle_gamma   90.00
#
_symmetry.space_group_name_H-M   'P 1'
#
loop_
_entity.id
_entity.type
_entity.pdbx_description
1 polymer ?
#
loop_
_entity_poly.entity_id
_entity_poly.type
_entity_poly.pdbx_seq_one_letter_code
_entity_poly.pdbx_strand_id
1 'polypeptide(L)'
;VPVGRGQHPDDRVLVDAARPFEAGLKALTDRHPTLLKAFGKFSKWTNQMGTLGGGNHFIEVCIDETNQVWVMLHSGSRGIGNAIADYFIQLARQDMERWMIQLPDRDLAYLPEGTEHFADYVEAVQWAQDYAMQNRQSMLDLVIAALTRHLPPFEVTSEVVNCHHNYVVKEHHYDANVWVTRKGAIRAREGDLGIVPGSMGTRSYIVRGKGNPESFCSSAHGAGRRMSRTAAEKQFTESDLAQQTTGVICRKDRGVVDEIPGAYKDIDEVMANQSDLTEILHTLKQVVCVKG
;
A
#
# COMPACT_ATOMS: atom_id res chain seq x y z
N VAL A 1 5.45 -2.13 -16.64
CA VAL A 1 5.07 -2.66 -15.30
C VAL A 1 4.00 -3.72 -15.49
N PRO A 2 4.22 -4.99 -15.06
CA PRO A 2 3.16 -6.00 -15.03
C PRO A 2 2.06 -5.63 -14.03
N VAL A 3 0.79 -5.92 -14.39
CA VAL A 3 -0.40 -5.58 -13.59
C VAL A 3 -1.17 -6.85 -13.18
N GLY A 4 -2.02 -6.74 -12.18
CA GLY A 4 -2.84 -7.84 -11.67
C GLY A 4 -1.98 -8.99 -11.13
N ARG A 5 -2.21 -10.20 -11.63
CA ARG A 5 -1.41 -11.40 -11.31
C ARG A 5 -0.15 -11.52 -12.16
N GLY A 6 0.10 -10.57 -13.06
CA GLY A 6 1.26 -10.54 -13.92
C GLY A 6 2.57 -10.46 -13.13
N GLN A 7 3.61 -11.11 -13.66
CA GLN A 7 4.96 -11.12 -13.11
C GLN A 7 5.94 -10.83 -14.25
N HIS A 8 7.15 -10.41 -13.90
CA HIS A 8 8.23 -10.36 -14.89
C HIS A 8 8.58 -11.79 -15.33
N PRO A 9 8.76 -12.05 -16.62
CA PRO A 9 9.34 -13.30 -17.09
C PRO A 9 10.79 -13.44 -16.57
N ASP A 10 11.29 -14.67 -16.50
CA ASP A 10 12.58 -14.97 -15.84
C ASP A 10 13.78 -14.21 -16.46
N ASP A 11 13.72 -13.87 -17.74
CA ASP A 11 14.72 -13.06 -18.45
C ASP A 11 14.65 -11.55 -18.20
N ARG A 12 13.61 -11.09 -17.47
CA ARG A 12 13.37 -9.67 -17.14
C ARG A 12 13.19 -9.42 -15.67
N VAL A 13 13.59 -10.35 -14.82
CA VAL A 13 13.54 -10.19 -13.37
C VAL A 13 14.49 -9.08 -12.93
N LEU A 14 14.04 -8.22 -12.02
CA LEU A 14 14.85 -7.16 -11.44
C LEU A 14 15.77 -7.74 -10.34
N VAL A 15 16.73 -8.56 -10.76
CA VAL A 15 17.60 -9.36 -9.87
C VAL A 15 18.32 -8.47 -8.87
N ASP A 16 18.90 -7.36 -9.31
CA ASP A 16 19.67 -6.48 -8.43
C ASP A 16 18.79 -5.79 -7.39
N ALA A 17 17.53 -5.49 -7.72
CA ALA A 17 16.57 -4.93 -6.79
C ALA A 17 16.04 -5.97 -5.78
N ALA A 18 15.99 -7.25 -6.16
CA ALA A 18 15.50 -8.34 -5.31
C ALA A 18 16.59 -8.95 -4.41
N ARG A 19 17.84 -8.98 -4.87
CA ARG A 19 19.00 -9.62 -4.18
C ARG A 19 19.16 -9.22 -2.69
N PRO A 20 19.00 -7.94 -2.28
CA PRO A 20 19.15 -7.55 -0.87
C PRO A 20 18.19 -8.27 0.08
N PHE A 21 17.08 -8.78 -0.42
CA PHE A 21 16.02 -9.42 0.37
C PHE A 21 16.21 -10.93 0.57
N GLU A 22 17.11 -11.57 -0.17
CA GLU A 22 17.31 -13.03 -0.15
C GLU A 22 17.77 -13.52 1.22
N ALA A 23 18.79 -12.88 1.79
CA ALA A 23 19.38 -13.31 3.07
C ALA A 23 18.38 -13.19 4.23
N GLY A 24 17.64 -12.08 4.31
CA GLY A 24 16.62 -11.89 5.35
C GLY A 24 15.47 -12.88 5.21
N LEU A 25 14.99 -13.13 3.99
CA LEU A 25 13.96 -14.13 3.77
C LEU A 25 14.43 -15.54 4.14
N LYS A 26 15.68 -15.88 3.78
CA LYS A 26 16.27 -17.17 4.16
C LYS A 26 16.35 -17.31 5.67
N ALA A 27 16.81 -16.30 6.41
CA ALA A 27 16.89 -16.33 7.86
C ALA A 27 15.50 -16.55 8.51
N LEU A 28 14.46 -15.89 8.00
CA LEU A 28 13.08 -16.12 8.46
C LEU A 28 12.61 -17.55 8.17
N THR A 29 12.86 -18.08 6.98
CA THR A 29 12.42 -19.44 6.61
C THR A 29 13.20 -20.54 7.28
N ASP A 30 14.46 -20.30 7.67
CA ASP A 30 15.27 -21.24 8.48
C ASP A 30 14.67 -21.39 9.91
N ARG A 31 14.16 -20.30 10.52
CA ARG A 31 13.45 -20.33 11.81
C ARG A 31 12.00 -20.84 11.67
N HIS A 32 11.36 -20.57 10.58
CA HIS A 32 9.97 -20.94 10.29
C HIS A 32 9.84 -21.79 9.00
N PRO A 33 10.28 -23.08 9.02
CA PRO A 33 10.30 -23.90 7.81
C PRO A 33 8.91 -24.10 7.17
N THR A 34 7.84 -23.99 7.96
CA THR A 34 6.47 -24.07 7.46
C THR A 34 6.04 -22.83 6.67
N LEU A 35 6.73 -21.69 6.83
CA LEU A 35 6.53 -20.50 6.02
C LEU A 35 6.83 -20.74 4.55
N LEU A 36 7.82 -21.60 4.23
CA LEU A 36 8.10 -22.02 2.85
C LEU A 36 6.90 -22.67 2.17
N LYS A 37 6.09 -23.45 2.93
CA LYS A 37 4.86 -24.06 2.40
C LYS A 37 3.81 -23.01 2.09
N ALA A 38 3.72 -21.96 2.91
CA ALA A 38 2.82 -20.82 2.67
C ALA A 38 3.22 -20.03 1.41
N PHE A 39 4.50 -20.00 1.06
CA PHE A 39 4.97 -19.35 -0.17
C PHE A 39 4.57 -20.07 -1.45
N GLY A 40 4.31 -21.36 -1.48
CA GLY A 40 3.86 -22.18 -2.60
C GLY A 40 3.82 -21.50 -3.98
N LYS A 41 2.70 -20.85 -4.29
CA LYS A 41 2.48 -20.08 -5.53
C LYS A 41 3.31 -18.78 -5.63
N PHE A 42 3.99 -18.37 -4.57
CA PHE A 42 4.85 -17.18 -4.50
C PHE A 42 6.34 -17.54 -4.46
N SER A 43 6.71 -18.77 -4.79
CA SER A 43 8.10 -19.23 -4.83
C SER A 43 8.98 -18.35 -5.77
N LYS A 44 8.37 -17.80 -6.82
CA LYS A 44 9.01 -16.81 -7.71
C LYS A 44 8.77 -15.36 -7.24
N TRP A 45 8.96 -15.08 -5.97
CA TRP A 45 8.72 -13.76 -5.39
C TRP A 45 9.60 -12.66 -6.02
N THR A 46 10.79 -13.00 -6.49
CA THR A 46 11.70 -12.09 -7.21
C THR A 46 11.07 -11.55 -8.49
N ASN A 47 10.26 -12.37 -9.19
CA ASN A 47 9.57 -11.97 -10.42
C ASN A 47 8.43 -10.96 -10.15
N GLN A 48 8.04 -10.77 -8.89
CA GLN A 48 7.04 -9.80 -8.48
C GLN A 48 7.61 -8.42 -8.15
N MET A 49 8.94 -8.28 -8.03
CA MET A 49 9.60 -6.98 -7.84
C MET A 49 9.33 -6.07 -9.05
N GLY A 50 8.94 -4.83 -8.81
CA GLY A 50 8.58 -3.89 -9.87
C GLY A 50 7.24 -4.19 -10.55
N THR A 51 6.30 -4.90 -9.86
CA THR A 51 4.96 -5.20 -10.39
C THR A 51 3.86 -4.51 -9.58
N LEU A 52 2.78 -4.12 -10.27
CA LEU A 52 1.70 -3.36 -9.65
C LEU A 52 0.84 -4.23 -8.71
N GLY A 53 0.36 -5.36 -9.20
CA GLY A 53 -0.64 -6.16 -8.51
C GLY A 53 -2.06 -5.83 -8.89
N GLY A 54 -3.00 -6.34 -8.11
CA GLY A 54 -4.44 -6.18 -8.34
C GLY A 54 -5.15 -5.47 -7.21
N GLY A 55 -6.43 -5.31 -7.38
CA GLY A 55 -7.32 -4.69 -6.42
C GLY A 55 -7.20 -3.16 -6.40
N ASN A 56 -7.01 -2.58 -5.22
CA ASN A 56 -6.87 -1.13 -5.06
C ASN A 56 -5.50 -0.58 -5.53
N HIS A 57 -4.61 -1.41 -6.04
CA HIS A 57 -3.33 -0.94 -6.58
C HIS A 57 -3.52 -0.17 -7.89
N PHE A 58 -2.71 0.87 -8.09
CA PHE A 58 -2.81 1.73 -9.26
C PHE A 58 -1.48 2.42 -9.60
N ILE A 59 -1.39 2.89 -10.84
CA ILE A 59 -0.42 3.89 -11.30
C ILE A 59 -1.24 5.00 -11.94
N GLU A 60 -0.98 6.24 -11.56
CA GLU A 60 -1.69 7.41 -12.04
C GLU A 60 -0.74 8.47 -12.55
N VAL A 61 -1.15 9.15 -13.61
CA VAL A 61 -0.58 10.42 -14.04
C VAL A 61 -1.61 11.49 -13.69
N CYS A 62 -1.20 12.44 -12.90
CA CYS A 62 -2.04 13.52 -12.39
C CYS A 62 -1.47 14.88 -12.77
N ILE A 63 -2.30 15.92 -12.62
CA ILE A 63 -1.93 17.32 -12.77
C ILE A 63 -2.34 18.04 -11.49
N ASP A 64 -1.46 18.85 -10.93
CA ASP A 64 -1.78 19.71 -9.77
C ASP A 64 -2.41 21.04 -10.16
N GLU A 65 -2.70 21.88 -9.16
CA GLU A 65 -3.28 23.22 -9.32
C GLU A 65 -2.39 24.19 -10.10
N THR A 66 -1.10 23.89 -10.25
CA THR A 66 -0.12 24.69 -11.02
C THR A 66 0.15 24.12 -12.42
N ASN A 67 -0.58 23.08 -12.83
CA ASN A 67 -0.39 22.31 -14.05
C ASN A 67 0.93 21.53 -14.12
N GLN A 68 1.56 21.23 -12.98
CA GLN A 68 2.68 20.30 -12.93
C GLN A 68 2.18 18.85 -12.99
N VAL A 69 2.96 18.00 -13.67
CA VAL A 69 2.64 16.60 -13.84
C VAL A 69 3.21 15.79 -12.68
N TRP A 70 2.37 14.96 -12.08
CA TRP A 70 2.72 14.04 -11.01
C TRP A 70 2.53 12.60 -11.44
N VAL A 71 3.48 11.74 -11.08
CA VAL A 71 3.31 10.28 -11.17
C VAL A 71 3.07 9.76 -9.77
N MET A 72 1.90 9.18 -9.57
CA MET A 72 1.51 8.56 -8.30
C MET A 72 1.31 7.06 -8.50
N LEU A 73 1.74 6.25 -7.53
CA LEU A 73 1.52 4.81 -7.56
C LEU A 73 1.23 4.26 -6.16
N HIS A 74 0.41 3.21 -6.13
CA HIS A 74 0.04 2.50 -4.93
C HIS A 74 0.26 0.99 -5.14
N SER A 75 1.20 0.43 -4.41
CA SER A 75 1.51 -1.00 -4.39
C SER A 75 2.19 -1.40 -3.09
N GLY A 76 2.19 -2.68 -2.77
CA GLY A 76 2.71 -3.23 -1.52
C GLY A 76 3.72 -4.37 -1.72
N SER A 77 3.86 -5.19 -0.68
CA SER A 77 4.80 -6.33 -0.60
C SER A 77 4.42 -7.54 -1.46
N ARG A 78 3.43 -7.38 -2.32
CA ARG A 78 2.96 -8.40 -3.24
C ARG A 78 2.47 -9.67 -2.50
N GLY A 79 2.38 -10.78 -3.22
CA GLY A 79 1.85 -12.03 -2.66
C GLY A 79 2.69 -12.61 -1.54
N ILE A 80 4.00 -12.39 -1.54
CA ILE A 80 4.89 -12.91 -0.49
C ILE A 80 4.61 -12.26 0.86
N GLY A 81 4.40 -10.93 0.91
CA GLY A 81 4.06 -10.26 2.17
C GLY A 81 2.70 -10.68 2.71
N ASN A 82 1.73 -10.97 1.83
CA ASN A 82 0.45 -11.55 2.26
C ASN A 82 0.62 -12.94 2.88
N ALA A 83 1.47 -13.80 2.27
CA ALA A 83 1.76 -15.13 2.80
C ALA A 83 2.46 -15.07 4.17
N ILE A 84 3.37 -14.11 4.37
CA ILE A 84 3.99 -13.83 5.67
C ILE A 84 2.92 -13.42 6.69
N ALA A 85 2.06 -12.48 6.34
CA ALA A 85 1.00 -12.01 7.24
C ALA A 85 0.05 -13.15 7.64
N ASP A 86 -0.44 -13.94 6.69
CA ASP A 86 -1.30 -15.08 6.94
C ASP A 86 -0.65 -16.11 7.87
N TYR A 87 0.65 -16.36 7.69
CA TYR A 87 1.41 -17.26 8.54
C TYR A 87 1.44 -16.78 9.99
N PHE A 88 1.82 -15.53 10.25
CA PHE A 88 1.91 -15.01 11.62
C PHE A 88 0.54 -14.80 12.27
N ILE A 89 -0.52 -14.53 11.49
CA ILE A 89 -1.89 -14.56 12.00
C ILE A 89 -2.26 -15.95 12.53
N GLN A 90 -1.94 -17.02 11.79
CA GLN A 90 -2.18 -18.38 12.26
C GLN A 90 -1.33 -18.70 13.49
N LEU A 91 -0.09 -18.28 13.53
CA LEU A 91 0.81 -18.49 14.68
C LEU A 91 0.28 -17.77 15.93
N ALA A 92 -0.18 -16.52 15.82
CA ALA A 92 -0.81 -15.80 16.91
C ALA A 92 -2.07 -16.53 17.44
N ARG A 93 -2.91 -17.07 16.55
CA ARG A 93 -4.07 -17.88 16.96
C ARG A 93 -3.67 -19.14 17.71
N GLN A 94 -2.61 -19.82 17.25
CA GLN A 94 -2.07 -21.01 17.93
C GLN A 94 -1.51 -20.66 19.32
N ASP A 95 -0.83 -19.52 19.46
CA ASP A 95 -0.33 -19.05 20.76
C ASP A 95 -1.48 -18.75 21.72
N MET A 96 -2.57 -18.12 21.25
CA MET A 96 -3.76 -17.91 22.10
C MET A 96 -4.37 -19.23 22.57
N GLU A 97 -4.49 -20.22 21.70
CA GLU A 97 -4.96 -21.55 22.04
C GLU A 97 -4.02 -22.26 23.03
N ARG A 98 -2.70 -22.21 22.78
CA ARG A 98 -1.68 -22.80 23.65
C ARG A 98 -1.66 -22.20 25.06
N TRP A 99 -1.92 -20.89 25.17
CA TRP A 99 -1.95 -20.20 26.47
C TRP A 99 -3.35 -20.17 27.08
N MET A 100 -4.31 -20.87 26.49
CA MET A 100 -5.72 -20.93 26.93
C MET A 100 -6.36 -19.53 27.05
N ILE A 101 -5.96 -18.59 26.21
CA ILE A 101 -6.52 -17.24 26.13
C ILE A 101 -7.78 -17.30 25.29
N GLN A 102 -8.92 -17.00 25.90
CA GLN A 102 -10.19 -16.87 25.20
C GLN A 102 -10.39 -15.46 24.69
N LEU A 103 -10.49 -15.32 23.39
CA LEU A 103 -10.75 -14.03 22.72
C LEU A 103 -12.24 -13.96 22.36
N PRO A 104 -12.87 -12.75 22.46
CA PRO A 104 -14.25 -12.55 22.00
C PRO A 104 -14.39 -12.76 20.48
N ASP A 105 -13.32 -12.55 19.73
CA ASP A 105 -13.19 -12.82 18.30
C ASP A 105 -11.80 -13.37 18.00
N ARG A 106 -11.72 -14.43 17.19
CA ARG A 106 -10.44 -15.03 16.77
C ARG A 106 -9.55 -14.06 15.99
N ASP A 107 -10.12 -13.07 15.35
CA ASP A 107 -9.36 -12.06 14.58
C ASP A 107 -8.64 -11.03 15.49
N LEU A 108 -8.90 -11.08 16.81
CA LEU A 108 -8.18 -10.31 17.82
C LEU A 108 -6.94 -11.04 18.38
N ALA A 109 -6.53 -12.15 17.77
CA ALA A 109 -5.31 -12.85 18.16
C ALA A 109 -4.09 -11.93 18.04
N TYR A 110 -3.19 -12.02 19.01
CA TYR A 110 -2.03 -11.14 19.13
C TYR A 110 -0.76 -11.91 19.52
N LEU A 111 0.38 -11.28 19.28
CA LEU A 111 1.70 -11.75 19.71
C LEU A 111 2.20 -10.80 20.82
N PRO A 112 2.37 -11.25 22.07
CA PRO A 112 2.82 -10.39 23.17
C PRO A 112 4.26 -9.91 22.96
N GLU A 113 4.53 -8.64 23.27
CA GLU A 113 5.90 -8.11 23.30
C GLU A 113 6.77 -8.93 24.27
N GLY A 114 8.01 -9.18 23.88
CA GLY A 114 8.97 -9.96 24.67
C GLY A 114 8.92 -11.46 24.39
N THR A 115 8.02 -11.94 23.53
CA THR A 115 8.02 -13.34 23.06
C THR A 115 8.84 -13.49 21.78
N GLU A 116 9.32 -14.72 21.52
CA GLU A 116 10.06 -15.06 20.31
C GLU A 116 9.21 -14.79 19.04
N HIS A 117 7.97 -15.25 19.03
CA HIS A 117 7.08 -15.05 17.87
C HIS A 117 6.76 -13.58 17.59
N PHE A 118 6.73 -12.73 18.64
CA PHE A 118 6.60 -11.29 18.45
C PHE A 118 7.84 -10.70 17.75
N ALA A 119 9.04 -11.07 18.20
CA ALA A 119 10.28 -10.59 17.59
C ALA A 119 10.40 -11.03 16.12
N ASP A 120 10.10 -12.30 15.83
CA ASP A 120 10.09 -12.84 14.47
C ASP A 120 9.03 -12.18 13.58
N TYR A 121 7.86 -11.88 14.13
CA TYR A 121 6.82 -11.14 13.42
C TYR A 121 7.28 -9.73 13.05
N VAL A 122 7.87 -8.99 13.97
CA VAL A 122 8.38 -7.64 13.72
C VAL A 122 9.44 -7.65 12.63
N GLU A 123 10.40 -8.59 12.68
CA GLU A 123 11.42 -8.77 11.65
C GLU A 123 10.79 -9.10 10.28
N ALA A 124 9.81 -10.01 10.25
CA ALA A 124 9.13 -10.40 9.02
C ALA A 124 8.33 -9.25 8.40
N VAL A 125 7.65 -8.44 9.23
CA VAL A 125 6.94 -7.25 8.77
C VAL A 125 7.92 -6.20 8.26
N GLN A 126 9.05 -5.98 8.94
CA GLN A 126 10.08 -5.05 8.48
C GLN A 126 10.61 -5.48 7.11
N TRP A 127 10.95 -6.76 6.93
CA TRP A 127 11.35 -7.31 5.64
C TRP A 127 10.30 -7.02 4.55
N ALA A 128 9.03 -7.26 4.85
CA ALA A 128 7.94 -7.04 3.88
C ALA A 128 7.73 -5.55 3.55
N GLN A 129 7.96 -4.66 4.50
CA GLN A 129 7.92 -3.20 4.32
C GLN A 129 9.05 -2.73 3.40
N ASP A 130 10.28 -3.17 3.66
CA ASP A 130 11.45 -2.81 2.87
C ASP A 130 11.31 -3.34 1.43
N TYR A 131 10.81 -4.58 1.27
CA TYR A 131 10.46 -5.14 -0.03
C TYR A 131 9.39 -4.30 -0.74
N ALA A 132 8.35 -3.86 -0.03
CA ALA A 132 7.29 -3.02 -0.61
C ALA A 132 7.84 -1.65 -1.04
N MET A 133 8.75 -1.06 -0.28
CA MET A 133 9.41 0.20 -0.62
C MET A 133 10.23 0.05 -1.90
N GLN A 134 11.05 -1.00 -1.99
CA GLN A 134 11.84 -1.29 -3.19
C GLN A 134 10.95 -1.61 -4.39
N ASN A 135 9.85 -2.34 -4.18
CA ASN A 135 8.88 -2.62 -5.25
C ASN A 135 8.33 -1.32 -5.85
N ARG A 136 7.91 -0.37 -5.02
CA ARG A 136 7.41 0.93 -5.48
C ARG A 136 8.49 1.74 -6.19
N GLN A 137 9.73 1.77 -5.68
CA GLN A 137 10.84 2.45 -6.34
C GLN A 137 11.09 1.85 -7.73
N SER A 138 11.20 0.52 -7.83
CA SER A 138 11.41 -0.16 -9.10
C SER A 138 10.26 0.08 -10.10
N MET A 139 9.03 0.16 -9.61
CA MET A 139 7.88 0.53 -10.44
C MET A 139 7.99 1.97 -10.95
N LEU A 140 8.36 2.90 -10.09
CA LEU A 140 8.53 4.31 -10.47
C LEU A 140 9.58 4.45 -11.57
N ASP A 141 10.72 3.78 -11.43
CA ASP A 141 11.79 3.80 -12.42
C ASP A 141 11.30 3.26 -13.78
N LEU A 142 10.53 2.17 -13.77
CA LEU A 142 9.92 1.60 -14.98
C LEU A 142 8.88 2.54 -15.61
N VAL A 143 8.10 3.25 -14.79
CA VAL A 143 7.11 4.22 -15.28
C VAL A 143 7.80 5.43 -15.89
N ILE A 144 8.78 6.00 -15.22
CA ILE A 144 9.58 7.13 -15.75
C ILE A 144 10.24 6.76 -17.06
N ALA A 145 10.88 5.57 -17.13
CA ALA A 145 11.46 5.07 -18.37
C ALA A 145 10.44 4.89 -19.50
N ALA A 146 9.20 4.53 -19.19
CA ALA A 146 8.13 4.46 -20.18
C ALA A 146 7.70 5.86 -20.64
N LEU A 147 7.51 6.80 -19.72
CA LEU A 147 7.13 8.18 -20.04
C LEU A 147 8.18 8.87 -20.90
N THR A 148 9.46 8.69 -20.60
CA THR A 148 10.58 9.25 -21.37
C THR A 148 10.58 8.81 -22.85
N ARG A 149 10.02 7.65 -23.17
CA ARG A 149 9.91 7.16 -24.55
C ARG A 149 8.75 7.76 -25.34
N HIS A 150 7.74 8.28 -24.66
CA HIS A 150 6.46 8.67 -25.26
C HIS A 150 6.13 10.15 -25.10
N LEU A 151 6.82 10.86 -24.20
CA LEU A 151 6.61 12.27 -23.95
C LEU A 151 7.80 13.08 -24.48
N PRO A 152 7.61 14.41 -24.75
CA PRO A 152 8.71 15.33 -24.96
C PRO A 152 9.71 15.27 -23.77
N PRO A 153 10.98 15.71 -23.97
CA PRO A 153 11.94 15.77 -22.88
C PRO A 153 11.39 16.50 -21.65
N PHE A 154 11.55 15.90 -20.48
CA PHE A 154 11.13 16.47 -19.19
C PHE A 154 12.17 16.16 -18.10
N GLU A 155 12.11 16.91 -17.02
CA GLU A 155 12.94 16.70 -15.83
C GLU A 155 12.06 16.31 -14.65
N VAL A 156 12.57 15.42 -13.79
CA VAL A 156 11.93 15.12 -12.50
C VAL A 156 12.44 16.15 -11.49
N THR A 157 11.56 17.02 -11.03
CA THR A 157 11.91 18.19 -10.22
C THR A 157 11.49 18.10 -8.77
N SER A 158 10.61 17.13 -8.42
CA SER A 158 10.05 16.99 -7.08
C SER A 158 10.75 15.91 -6.29
N GLU A 159 10.73 16.07 -4.97
CA GLU A 159 11.10 15.02 -4.02
C GLU A 159 10.16 13.81 -4.15
N VAL A 160 10.73 12.61 -4.10
CA VAL A 160 9.94 11.37 -4.13
C VAL A 160 9.34 11.10 -2.77
N VAL A 161 8.01 11.15 -2.68
CA VAL A 161 7.27 10.76 -1.47
C VAL A 161 6.99 9.26 -1.52
N ASN A 162 7.67 8.46 -0.68
CA ASN A 162 7.47 7.01 -0.60
C ASN A 162 7.11 6.62 0.83
N CYS A 163 5.81 6.56 1.13
CA CYS A 163 5.30 6.31 2.47
C CYS A 163 4.64 4.93 2.61
N HIS A 164 4.72 4.36 3.80
CA HIS A 164 4.00 3.15 4.19
C HIS A 164 2.63 3.51 4.77
N HIS A 165 1.65 2.61 4.62
CA HIS A 165 0.31 2.73 5.22
C HIS A 165 -0.20 1.43 5.89
N ASN A 166 0.62 0.37 5.85
CA ASN A 166 0.40 -0.88 6.57
C ASN A 166 1.74 -1.35 7.13
N TYR A 167 2.02 -1.05 8.40
CA TYR A 167 3.31 -1.36 9.01
C TYR A 167 3.28 -1.29 10.54
N VAL A 168 4.32 -1.82 11.16
CA VAL A 168 4.59 -1.76 12.60
C VAL A 168 5.93 -1.10 12.82
N VAL A 169 6.00 -0.17 13.77
CA VAL A 169 7.24 0.53 14.12
C VAL A 169 7.24 0.90 15.60
N LYS A 170 8.42 0.90 16.23
CA LYS A 170 8.59 1.40 17.59
C LYS A 170 8.74 2.93 17.57
N GLU A 171 7.87 3.62 18.28
CA GLU A 171 7.83 5.08 18.36
C GLU A 171 7.72 5.54 19.82
N HIS A 172 8.10 6.79 20.09
CA HIS A 172 7.94 7.42 21.40
C HIS A 172 6.69 8.27 21.43
N HIS A 173 5.72 7.92 22.28
CA HIS A 173 4.47 8.65 22.47
C HIS A 173 4.10 8.65 23.96
N TYR A 174 3.62 9.77 24.48
CA TYR A 174 3.15 9.93 25.86
C TYR A 174 4.19 9.39 26.88
N ASP A 175 5.46 9.80 26.72
CA ASP A 175 6.61 9.41 27.57
C ASP A 175 6.90 7.90 27.61
N ALA A 176 6.38 7.14 26.66
CA ALA A 176 6.63 5.71 26.54
C ALA A 176 7.06 5.29 25.13
N ASN A 177 7.92 4.26 25.07
CA ASN A 177 8.22 3.61 23.81
C ASN A 177 7.16 2.55 23.50
N VAL A 178 6.41 2.74 22.46
CA VAL A 178 5.27 1.90 22.07
C VAL A 178 5.42 1.36 20.65
N TRP A 179 4.84 0.19 20.41
CA TRP A 179 4.73 -0.34 19.05
C TRP A 179 3.46 0.21 18.39
N VAL A 180 3.64 1.07 17.41
CA VAL A 180 2.54 1.66 16.64
C VAL A 180 2.27 0.81 15.42
N THR A 181 1.07 0.25 15.34
CA THR A 181 0.58 -0.46 14.16
C THR A 181 -0.28 0.48 13.34
N ARG A 182 0.11 0.75 12.10
CA ARG A 182 -0.70 1.50 11.15
C ARG A 182 -1.23 0.55 10.07
N LYS A 183 -2.54 0.52 9.91
CA LYS A 183 -3.22 -0.18 8.83
C LYS A 183 -4.24 0.75 8.19
N GLY A 184 -4.00 1.12 6.93
CA GLY A 184 -4.80 2.15 6.28
C GLY A 184 -4.58 3.55 6.87
N ALA A 185 -3.40 3.80 7.43
CA ALA A 185 -2.97 5.09 7.95
C ALA A 185 -1.50 5.33 7.61
N ILE A 186 -1.13 6.58 7.35
CA ILE A 186 0.24 7.03 7.15
C ILE A 186 0.77 7.73 8.40
N ARG A 187 2.10 7.78 8.55
CA ARG A 187 2.73 8.65 9.56
C ARG A 187 2.58 10.10 9.10
N ALA A 188 2.26 10.97 10.04
CA ALA A 188 2.02 12.39 9.84
C ALA A 188 2.68 13.22 10.97
N ARG A 189 3.97 12.94 11.27
CA ARG A 189 4.77 13.79 12.16
C ARG A 189 4.89 15.18 11.55
N GLU A 190 5.24 16.14 12.35
CA GLU A 190 5.48 17.50 11.87
C GLU A 190 6.52 17.49 10.72
N GLY A 191 6.11 17.98 9.55
CA GLY A 191 6.94 18.04 8.35
C GLY A 191 6.97 16.77 7.49
N ASP A 192 6.46 15.61 7.95
CA ASP A 192 6.39 14.39 7.13
C ASP A 192 5.55 14.63 5.88
N LEU A 193 6.08 14.27 4.71
CA LEU A 193 5.30 14.26 3.47
C LEU A 193 4.51 12.96 3.33
N GLY A 194 3.29 13.08 2.86
CA GLY A 194 2.38 11.95 2.66
C GLY A 194 1.53 12.07 1.40
N ILE A 195 0.97 10.96 1.00
CA ILE A 195 0.04 10.86 -0.13
C ILE A 195 -1.29 10.34 0.38
N VAL A 196 -2.37 11.05 0.06
CA VAL A 196 -3.75 10.64 0.40
C VAL A 196 -4.56 10.52 -0.88
N PRO A 197 -4.55 9.34 -1.54
CA PRO A 197 -5.30 9.13 -2.77
C PRO A 197 -6.81 9.05 -2.53
N GLY A 198 -7.56 9.58 -3.48
CA GLY A 198 -8.99 9.35 -3.59
C GLY A 198 -9.30 7.98 -4.20
N SER A 199 -10.24 7.97 -5.13
CA SER A 199 -10.58 6.81 -5.97
C SER A 199 -10.39 7.15 -7.44
N MET A 200 -10.70 6.22 -8.35
CA MET A 200 -10.65 6.49 -9.79
C MET A 200 -11.52 7.70 -10.15
N GLY A 201 -10.94 8.73 -10.76
CA GLY A 201 -11.68 9.92 -11.20
C GLY A 201 -11.93 10.97 -10.12
N THR A 202 -11.52 10.75 -8.86
CA THR A 202 -11.57 11.74 -7.79
C THR A 202 -10.20 12.37 -7.55
N ARG A 203 -10.16 13.40 -6.70
CA ARG A 203 -8.90 14.07 -6.33
C ARG A 203 -8.03 13.17 -5.48
N SER A 204 -6.73 13.49 -5.47
CA SER A 204 -5.74 12.96 -4.52
C SER A 204 -4.95 14.13 -3.95
N TYR A 205 -4.29 13.93 -2.83
CA TYR A 205 -3.61 15.01 -2.13
C TYR A 205 -2.18 14.64 -1.77
N ILE A 206 -1.27 15.59 -1.95
CA ILE A 206 0.03 15.59 -1.29
C ILE A 206 -0.11 16.43 -0.03
N VAL A 207 0.31 15.86 1.09
CA VAL A 207 0.08 16.45 2.41
C VAL A 207 1.37 16.55 3.22
N ARG A 208 1.37 17.48 4.17
CA ARG A 208 2.39 17.59 5.21
C ARG A 208 1.76 17.29 6.57
N GLY A 209 2.37 16.40 7.35
CA GLY A 209 1.94 16.09 8.70
C GLY A 209 2.10 17.27 9.67
N LYS A 210 1.19 17.37 10.62
CA LYS A 210 1.17 18.40 11.69
C LYS A 210 1.64 17.87 13.05
N GLY A 211 1.98 16.57 13.13
CA GLY A 211 2.49 15.99 14.38
C GLY A 211 1.48 15.88 15.50
N ASN A 212 0.18 15.76 15.20
CA ASN A 212 -0.87 15.68 16.22
C ASN A 212 -0.66 14.45 17.13
N PRO A 213 -0.39 14.61 18.44
CA PRO A 213 -0.11 13.50 19.35
C PRO A 213 -1.35 12.63 19.62
N GLU A 214 -2.57 13.18 19.56
CA GLU A 214 -3.79 12.44 19.83
C GLU A 214 -4.04 11.32 18.79
N SER A 215 -3.54 11.51 17.56
CA SER A 215 -3.58 10.50 16.50
C SER A 215 -2.34 9.60 16.46
N PHE A 216 -1.44 9.67 17.46
CA PHE A 216 -0.11 9.06 17.38
C PHE A 216 0.66 9.51 16.14
N CYS A 217 0.58 10.79 15.78
CA CYS A 217 1.13 11.37 14.57
C CYS A 217 0.75 10.56 13.32
N SER A 218 -0.55 10.27 13.17
CA SER A 218 -1.07 9.49 12.06
C SER A 218 -2.20 10.23 11.34
N SER A 219 -2.40 9.93 10.06
CA SER A 219 -3.54 10.42 9.28
C SER A 219 -4.09 9.33 8.37
N ALA A 220 -5.26 9.55 7.77
CA ALA A 220 -5.82 8.63 6.78
C ALA A 220 -4.87 8.48 5.58
N HIS A 221 -4.80 7.26 5.02
CA HIS A 221 -3.97 6.95 3.85
C HIS A 221 -4.70 7.12 2.52
N GLY A 222 -5.95 7.55 2.52
CA GLY A 222 -6.82 7.67 1.33
C GLY A 222 -8.29 7.78 1.71
N ALA A 223 -9.16 7.83 0.72
CA ALA A 223 -10.60 7.97 0.91
C ALA A 223 -11.21 6.85 1.78
N GLY A 224 -10.71 5.65 1.65
CA GLY A 224 -11.30 4.47 2.31
C GLY A 224 -12.63 4.05 1.66
N ARG A 225 -12.91 2.76 1.70
CA ARG A 225 -14.15 2.21 1.12
C ARG A 225 -15.33 2.42 2.07
N ARG A 226 -16.50 2.70 1.52
CA ARG A 226 -17.77 2.71 2.26
C ARG A 226 -18.57 1.40 2.09
N MET A 227 -18.15 0.54 1.17
CA MET A 227 -18.75 -0.77 0.95
C MET A 227 -17.72 -1.82 0.52
N SER A 228 -18.06 -3.10 0.67
CA SER A 228 -17.22 -4.20 0.21
C SER A 228 -17.13 -4.24 -1.32
N ARG A 229 -16.10 -4.91 -1.86
CA ARG A 229 -15.94 -5.11 -3.30
C ARG A 229 -17.15 -5.82 -3.90
N THR A 230 -17.58 -6.92 -3.28
CA THR A 230 -18.76 -7.68 -3.72
C THR A 230 -20.04 -6.84 -3.70
N ALA A 231 -20.20 -5.92 -2.73
CA ALA A 231 -21.34 -5.03 -2.71
C ALA A 231 -21.28 -4.01 -3.87
N ALA A 232 -20.10 -3.46 -4.15
CA ALA A 232 -19.90 -2.55 -5.28
C ALA A 232 -20.16 -3.23 -6.62
N GLU A 233 -19.65 -4.46 -6.84
CA GLU A 233 -19.91 -5.25 -8.07
C GLU A 233 -21.39 -5.54 -8.30
N LYS A 234 -22.16 -5.69 -7.21
CA LYS A 234 -23.61 -5.89 -7.29
C LYS A 234 -24.39 -4.60 -7.55
N GLN A 235 -23.90 -3.49 -7.02
CA GLN A 235 -24.60 -2.20 -7.04
C GLN A 235 -24.33 -1.41 -8.33
N PHE A 236 -23.10 -1.47 -8.87
CA PHE A 236 -22.66 -0.62 -9.95
C PHE A 236 -22.43 -1.40 -11.25
N THR A 237 -22.58 -0.68 -12.36
CA THR A 237 -22.38 -1.16 -13.72
C THR A 237 -21.16 -0.52 -14.38
N GLU A 238 -20.74 -1.04 -15.53
CA GLU A 238 -19.71 -0.41 -16.37
C GLU A 238 -20.11 0.98 -16.87
N SER A 239 -21.40 1.21 -17.07
CA SER A 239 -21.95 2.52 -17.44
C SER A 239 -21.77 3.53 -16.30
N ASP A 240 -22.05 3.14 -15.06
CA ASP A 240 -21.83 3.98 -13.88
C ASP A 240 -20.35 4.33 -13.71
N LEU A 241 -19.47 3.34 -13.91
CA LEU A 241 -18.02 3.54 -13.87
C LEU A 241 -17.58 4.53 -14.96
N ALA A 242 -18.07 4.37 -16.20
CA ALA A 242 -17.73 5.26 -17.30
C ALA A 242 -18.17 6.71 -17.03
N GLN A 243 -19.34 6.89 -16.43
CA GLN A 243 -19.87 8.19 -16.03
C GLN A 243 -19.02 8.83 -14.92
N GLN A 244 -18.73 8.09 -13.85
CA GLN A 244 -18.01 8.60 -12.68
C GLN A 244 -16.50 8.82 -12.94
N THR A 245 -15.97 8.24 -14.01
CA THR A 245 -14.56 8.43 -14.43
C THR A 245 -14.45 9.27 -15.72
N THR A 246 -15.44 10.12 -15.98
CA THR A 246 -15.43 11.01 -17.15
C THR A 246 -14.19 11.93 -17.10
N GLY A 247 -13.46 12.00 -18.22
CA GLY A 247 -12.24 12.81 -18.35
C GLY A 247 -10.96 12.10 -17.88
N VAL A 248 -11.05 10.87 -17.39
CA VAL A 248 -9.88 10.05 -17.02
C VAL A 248 -9.71 8.91 -18.02
N ILE A 249 -8.49 8.72 -18.51
CA ILE A 249 -8.10 7.59 -19.36
C ILE A 249 -7.83 6.40 -18.43
N CYS A 250 -8.75 5.45 -18.38
CA CYS A 250 -8.68 4.27 -17.53
C CYS A 250 -9.45 3.09 -18.11
N ARG A 251 -9.24 1.89 -17.54
CA ARG A 251 -10.11 0.75 -17.77
C ARG A 251 -11.53 1.05 -17.29
N LYS A 252 -12.54 0.60 -18.07
CA LYS A 252 -13.97 0.81 -17.76
C LYS A 252 -14.78 -0.48 -17.92
N ASP A 253 -14.10 -1.62 -17.79
CA ASP A 253 -14.70 -2.94 -17.89
C ASP A 253 -15.11 -3.49 -16.50
N ARG A 254 -15.82 -4.61 -16.50
CA ARG A 254 -16.33 -5.29 -15.31
C ARG A 254 -15.25 -5.59 -14.26
N GLY A 255 -14.00 -5.82 -14.68
CA GLY A 255 -12.89 -6.20 -13.80
C GLY A 255 -12.40 -5.08 -12.86
N VAL A 256 -12.91 -3.84 -13.01
CA VAL A 256 -12.56 -2.69 -12.17
C VAL A 256 -13.78 -1.92 -11.64
N VAL A 257 -15.00 -2.45 -11.82
CA VAL A 257 -16.24 -1.81 -11.32
C VAL A 257 -16.23 -1.70 -9.79
N ASP A 258 -15.62 -2.65 -9.09
CA ASP A 258 -15.49 -2.58 -7.63
C ASP A 258 -14.65 -1.41 -7.13
N GLU A 259 -13.84 -0.79 -8.00
CA GLU A 259 -13.00 0.37 -7.70
C GLU A 259 -13.64 1.73 -8.10
N ILE A 260 -14.93 1.73 -8.43
CA ILE A 260 -15.70 2.93 -8.81
C ILE A 260 -15.71 3.96 -7.67
N PRO A 261 -15.68 5.29 -7.95
CA PRO A 261 -15.79 6.35 -6.95
C PRO A 261 -16.92 6.15 -5.95
N GLY A 262 -18.09 5.75 -6.41
CA GLY A 262 -19.25 5.47 -5.56
C GLY A 262 -19.06 4.37 -4.50
N ALA A 263 -18.01 3.56 -4.56
CA ALA A 263 -17.67 2.57 -3.56
C ALA A 263 -16.79 3.11 -2.41
N TYR A 264 -16.34 4.37 -2.53
CA TYR A 264 -15.44 5.04 -1.58
C TYR A 264 -16.14 6.19 -0.86
N LYS A 265 -15.59 6.62 0.25
CA LYS A 265 -15.98 7.85 0.94
C LYS A 265 -15.58 9.06 0.07
N ASP A 266 -16.24 10.18 0.29
CA ASP A 266 -15.83 11.43 -0.33
C ASP A 266 -14.45 11.84 0.21
N ILE A 267 -13.49 11.99 -0.68
CA ILE A 267 -12.11 12.31 -0.28
C ILE A 267 -12.01 13.74 0.26
N ASP A 268 -12.80 14.68 -0.23
CA ASP A 268 -12.78 16.07 0.24
C ASP A 268 -13.33 16.15 1.67
N GLU A 269 -14.36 15.34 2.00
CA GLU A 269 -14.86 15.19 3.36
C GLU A 269 -13.83 14.54 4.30
N VAL A 270 -13.13 13.49 3.82
CA VAL A 270 -12.05 12.85 4.59
C VAL A 270 -10.94 13.85 4.89
N MET A 271 -10.55 14.69 3.93
CA MET A 271 -9.52 15.70 4.13
C MET A 271 -9.97 16.81 5.08
N ALA A 272 -11.22 17.24 5.01
CA ALA A 272 -11.77 18.22 5.94
C ALA A 272 -11.78 17.70 7.39
N ASN A 273 -12.15 16.42 7.57
CA ASN A 273 -12.24 15.76 8.89
C ASN A 273 -10.86 15.45 9.52
N GLN A 274 -9.77 15.60 8.80
CA GLN A 274 -8.39 15.43 9.30
C GLN A 274 -7.53 16.69 9.15
N SER A 275 -8.16 17.85 9.10
CA SER A 275 -7.48 19.14 8.94
C SER A 275 -6.54 19.50 10.10
N ASP A 276 -6.73 18.89 11.26
CA ASP A 276 -5.87 18.94 12.44
C ASP A 276 -4.65 18.00 12.36
N LEU A 277 -4.67 17.00 11.47
CA LEU A 277 -3.62 16.00 11.30
C LEU A 277 -2.65 16.36 10.18
N THR A 278 -3.14 16.97 9.12
CA THR A 278 -2.34 17.27 7.90
C THR A 278 -2.69 18.62 7.30
N GLU A 279 -1.71 19.19 6.60
CA GLU A 279 -1.83 20.33 5.70
C GLU A 279 -1.80 19.86 4.25
N ILE A 280 -2.70 20.35 3.40
CA ILE A 280 -2.70 20.06 1.97
C ILE A 280 -1.63 20.93 1.29
N LEU A 281 -0.67 20.30 0.62
CA LEU A 281 0.34 20.97 -0.19
C LEU A 281 -0.07 21.06 -1.64
N HIS A 282 -0.57 19.94 -2.22
CA HIS A 282 -1.03 19.87 -3.60
C HIS A 282 -2.33 19.08 -3.70
N THR A 283 -3.19 19.56 -4.60
CA THR A 283 -4.42 18.87 -5.00
C THR A 283 -4.24 18.31 -6.40
N LEU A 284 -4.28 16.98 -6.52
CA LEU A 284 -3.98 16.27 -7.76
C LEU A 284 -5.28 15.85 -8.46
N LYS A 285 -5.35 16.12 -9.77
CA LYS A 285 -6.40 15.66 -10.67
C LYS A 285 -5.86 14.56 -11.57
N GLN A 286 -6.51 13.42 -11.59
CA GLN A 286 -6.14 12.29 -12.46
C GLN A 286 -6.37 12.62 -13.93
N VAL A 287 -5.41 12.22 -14.77
CA VAL A 287 -5.51 12.23 -16.23
C VAL A 287 -5.50 10.81 -16.77
N VAL A 288 -4.60 9.96 -16.23
CA VAL A 288 -4.50 8.55 -16.59
C VAL A 288 -4.50 7.72 -15.30
N CYS A 289 -5.26 6.62 -15.29
CA CYS A 289 -5.26 5.66 -14.19
C CYS A 289 -5.13 4.23 -14.74
N VAL A 290 -4.05 3.55 -14.37
CA VAL A 290 -3.81 2.13 -14.65
C VAL A 290 -4.13 1.34 -13.39
N LYS A 291 -5.14 0.47 -13.48
CA LYS A 291 -5.56 -0.44 -12.41
C LYS A 291 -4.98 -1.84 -12.60
N GLY A 292 -4.66 -2.47 -11.48
CA GLY A 292 -4.15 -3.83 -11.44
C GLY A 292 -5.18 -4.94 -11.58
#